data_d9505c02d4d24af2496972f920db8f95
#
_entry.id   d9505c02d4d24af2496972f920db8f95
#
_cell.length_a   1.000
_cell.length_b   1.000
_cell.length_c   1.000
_cell.angle_alpha   90.00
_cell.angle_beta   90.00
_cell.angle_gamma   90.00
#
_symmetry.space_group_name_H-M   'P 1'
#
loop_
_entity.id
_entity.type
_entity.pdbx_description
1 polymer ?
#
loop_
_entity_poly.entity_id
_entity_poly.type
_entity_poly.pdbx_seq_one_letter_code
_entity_poly.pdbx_strand_id
1 'polypeptide(L)'
;AYIGPLTGEASAWGTPEANTLKLLVDQVNAEGGIAGKKVILNTYDNRGDNVETTNAAKKAIEVGGADVIVGCNSSGASLALASVCEEYKVPSVATCATNSKVTEDDNGNVREWTFRVCLADPALGNVMAKYAYDELGLRRIGILKEISSDYSVGISDNFSDTFTSLGGEIVGVESYTAGDVDFRAQMTALHQKTPDALFLPMTYKELALATVQARDLGMDELFLGPDCWMAEDIFDLAGSAITGSYFVC
;
A
#
# COMPACT_ATOMS: atom_id res chain seq x y z
N ALA A 1 10.46 12.75 14.09
CA ALA A 1 9.67 13.42 13.05
C ALA A 1 8.59 12.47 12.53
N TYR A 2 7.52 13.01 11.95
CA TYR A 2 6.58 12.28 11.08
C TYR A 2 6.72 12.79 9.65
N ILE A 3 6.75 11.87 8.69
CA ILE A 3 6.73 12.16 7.25
C ILE A 3 5.60 11.36 6.60
N GLY A 4 4.67 12.04 5.96
CA GLY A 4 3.54 11.40 5.29
C GLY A 4 2.72 12.38 4.45
N PRO A 5 1.74 11.89 3.67
CA PRO A 5 0.94 12.74 2.80
C PRO A 5 -0.12 13.50 3.60
N LEU A 6 0.18 14.75 3.95
CA LEU A 6 -0.77 15.62 4.64
C LEU A 6 -1.66 16.39 3.68
N THR A 7 -1.23 16.49 2.42
CA THR A 7 -1.99 17.06 1.31
C THR A 7 -1.99 16.11 0.10
N GLY A 8 -2.82 16.38 -0.90
CA GLY A 8 -2.96 15.53 -2.09
C GLY A 8 -3.89 14.33 -1.88
N GLU A 9 -3.88 13.40 -2.83
CA GLU A 9 -4.85 12.29 -2.89
C GLU A 9 -4.71 11.30 -1.74
N ALA A 10 -3.49 11.05 -1.26
CA ALA A 10 -3.23 10.14 -0.16
C ALA A 10 -3.42 10.76 1.23
N SER A 11 -3.86 12.03 1.33
CA SER A 11 -4.05 12.74 2.60
C SER A 11 -5.13 12.11 3.49
N ALA A 12 -6.07 11.35 2.89
CA ALA A 12 -7.07 10.58 3.63
C ALA A 12 -6.45 9.53 4.58
N TRP A 13 -5.25 9.05 4.28
CA TRP A 13 -4.50 8.14 5.13
C TRP A 13 -3.45 8.86 6.00
N GLY A 14 -2.69 9.79 5.42
CA GLY A 14 -1.60 10.46 6.14
C GLY A 14 -2.07 11.41 7.26
N THR A 15 -3.21 12.07 7.08
CA THR A 15 -3.74 12.97 8.11
C THR A 15 -4.19 12.23 9.39
N PRO A 16 -4.94 11.10 9.33
CA PRO A 16 -5.24 10.29 10.52
C PRO A 16 -3.97 9.75 11.20
N GLU A 17 -2.96 9.30 10.44
CA GLU A 17 -1.68 8.85 11.00
C GLU A 17 -1.00 9.96 11.82
N ALA A 18 -0.86 11.15 11.23
CA ALA A 18 -0.26 12.31 11.89
C ALA A 18 -1.02 12.70 13.17
N ASN A 19 -2.36 12.68 13.12
CA ASN A 19 -3.20 12.99 14.27
C ASN A 19 -3.07 11.94 15.38
N THR A 20 -3.02 10.66 15.01
CA THR A 20 -2.81 9.55 15.94
C THR A 20 -1.45 9.67 16.63
N LEU A 21 -0.39 9.91 15.85
CA LEU A 21 0.95 10.07 16.39
C LEU A 21 1.03 11.29 17.33
N LYS A 22 0.37 12.40 16.99
CA LYS A 22 0.28 13.57 17.86
C LYS A 22 -0.41 13.24 19.18
N LEU A 23 -1.54 12.53 19.15
CA LEU A 23 -2.24 12.09 20.35
C LEU A 23 -1.34 11.22 21.24
N LEU A 24 -0.64 10.24 20.65
CA LEU A 24 0.28 9.37 21.38
C LEU A 24 1.45 10.16 22.00
N VAL A 25 2.01 11.11 21.27
CA VAL A 25 3.08 11.99 21.79
C VAL A 25 2.57 12.83 22.96
N ASP A 26 1.36 13.38 22.88
CA ASP A 26 0.75 14.15 23.97
C ASP A 26 0.55 13.26 25.21
N GLN A 27 0.09 12.01 25.06
CA GLN A 27 -0.04 11.03 26.15
C GLN A 27 1.30 10.69 26.80
N VAL A 28 2.30 10.32 25.99
CA VAL A 28 3.65 10.00 26.47
C VAL A 28 4.26 11.19 27.22
N ASN A 29 4.06 12.41 26.72
CA ASN A 29 4.56 13.62 27.38
C ASN A 29 3.84 13.91 28.70
N ALA A 30 2.54 13.60 28.81
CA ALA A 30 1.78 13.74 30.03
C ALA A 30 2.27 12.76 31.13
N GLU A 31 2.81 11.61 30.72
CA GLU A 31 3.39 10.59 31.62
C GLU A 31 4.89 10.84 31.93
N GLY A 32 5.46 11.94 31.49
CA GLY A 32 6.85 12.33 31.78
C GLY A 32 7.84 12.15 30.62
N GLY A 33 7.35 11.78 29.45
CA GLY A 33 8.15 11.61 28.23
C GLY A 33 8.92 10.29 28.17
N ILE A 34 9.85 10.18 27.25
CA ILE A 34 10.71 9.00 27.09
C ILE A 34 12.02 9.24 27.84
N ALA A 35 12.34 8.38 28.80
CA ALA A 35 13.52 8.51 29.68
C ALA A 35 13.61 9.89 30.36
N GLY A 36 12.45 10.47 30.76
CA GLY A 36 12.36 11.78 31.42
C GLY A 36 12.51 12.97 30.48
N LYS A 37 12.52 12.76 29.17
CA LYS A 37 12.64 13.82 28.16
C LYS A 37 11.32 13.96 27.37
N LYS A 38 10.89 15.19 27.15
CA LYS A 38 9.77 15.47 26.27
C LYS A 38 10.05 15.05 24.84
N VAL A 39 9.09 14.39 24.22
CA VAL A 39 9.07 14.09 22.79
C VAL A 39 8.56 15.33 22.04
N ILE A 40 9.31 15.75 21.01
CA ILE A 40 8.93 16.84 20.10
C ILE A 40 8.56 16.19 18.77
N LEU A 41 7.33 16.41 18.30
CA LEU A 41 6.86 15.92 17.02
C LEU A 41 6.90 17.03 15.97
N ASN A 42 7.82 16.91 15.01
CA ASN A 42 7.82 17.72 13.79
C ASN A 42 7.18 16.93 12.66
N THR A 43 6.25 17.54 11.92
CA THR A 43 5.55 16.90 10.82
C THR A 43 5.97 17.49 9.47
N TYR A 44 6.14 16.65 8.47
CA TYR A 44 6.55 17.02 7.12
C TYR A 44 5.59 16.39 6.12
N ASP A 45 5.05 17.22 5.23
CA ASP A 45 4.19 16.76 4.13
C ASP A 45 5.05 16.30 2.95
N ASN A 46 4.92 15.05 2.55
CA ASN A 46 5.57 14.50 1.36
C ASN A 46 4.63 14.41 0.15
N ARG A 47 3.36 14.79 0.29
CA ARG A 47 2.32 14.73 -0.76
C ARG A 47 2.14 13.35 -1.41
N GLY A 48 2.67 12.28 -0.80
CA GLY A 48 2.72 10.94 -1.39
C GLY A 48 3.79 10.76 -2.47
N ASP A 49 4.72 11.73 -2.63
CA ASP A 49 5.76 11.74 -3.66
C ASP A 49 7.11 11.25 -3.10
N ASN A 50 7.84 10.44 -3.87
CA ASN A 50 9.10 9.84 -3.44
C ASN A 50 10.23 10.89 -3.35
N VAL A 51 10.26 11.88 -4.25
CA VAL A 51 11.27 12.95 -4.24
C VAL A 51 11.03 13.89 -3.06
N GLU A 52 9.77 14.27 -2.83
CA GLU A 52 9.39 15.09 -1.67
C GLU A 52 9.66 14.33 -0.36
N THR A 53 9.51 13.02 -0.33
CA THR A 53 9.87 12.19 0.83
C THR A 53 11.36 12.27 1.13
N THR A 54 12.21 12.14 0.11
CA THR A 54 13.67 12.28 0.25
C THR A 54 14.04 13.67 0.78
N ASN A 55 13.45 14.73 0.24
CA ASN A 55 13.68 16.11 0.68
C ASN A 55 13.21 16.33 2.11
N ALA A 56 12.04 15.83 2.47
CA ALA A 56 11.49 15.92 3.82
C ALA A 56 12.35 15.18 4.84
N ALA A 57 12.84 13.97 4.50
CA ALA A 57 13.71 13.19 5.35
C ALA A 57 15.04 13.90 5.63
N LYS A 58 15.72 14.40 4.60
CA LYS A 58 16.95 15.19 4.78
C LYS A 58 16.71 16.43 5.62
N LYS A 59 15.63 17.16 5.36
CA LYS A 59 15.26 18.34 6.16
C LYS A 59 14.96 17.98 7.62
N ALA A 60 14.27 16.88 7.86
CA ALA A 60 13.96 16.42 9.22
C ALA A 60 15.22 16.10 10.00
N ILE A 61 16.22 15.48 9.36
CA ILE A 61 17.48 15.08 9.99
C ILE A 61 18.42 16.28 10.13
N GLU A 62 18.76 16.94 9.02
CA GLU A 62 19.82 17.96 8.99
C GLU A 62 19.42 19.27 9.66
N VAL A 63 18.15 19.66 9.53
CA VAL A 63 17.65 20.94 10.06
C VAL A 63 16.80 20.72 11.31
N GLY A 64 15.95 19.71 11.29
CA GLY A 64 15.03 19.39 12.38
C GLY A 64 15.68 18.61 13.53
N GLY A 65 16.85 18.02 13.32
CA GLY A 65 17.57 17.22 14.32
C GLY A 65 16.77 15.98 14.76
N ALA A 66 16.08 15.32 13.84
CA ALA A 66 15.24 14.18 14.15
C ALA A 66 16.07 12.99 14.62
N ASP A 67 15.81 12.48 15.82
CA ASP A 67 16.39 11.25 16.36
C ASP A 67 15.74 9.99 15.79
N VAL A 68 14.50 10.08 15.31
CA VAL A 68 13.72 8.99 14.70
C VAL A 68 12.67 9.57 13.75
N ILE A 69 12.36 8.84 12.69
CA ILE A 69 11.30 9.18 11.74
C ILE A 69 10.22 8.10 11.76
N VAL A 70 8.96 8.50 11.90
CA VAL A 70 7.77 7.64 11.76
C VAL A 70 7.05 8.02 10.47
N GLY A 71 6.63 7.05 9.69
CA GLY A 71 6.07 7.19 8.34
C GLY A 71 6.96 6.39 7.37
N CYS A 72 6.74 6.34 6.12
CA CYS A 72 5.64 6.79 5.32
C CYS A 72 4.60 5.68 5.19
N ASN A 73 3.39 6.01 4.74
CA ASN A 73 2.33 5.00 4.59
C ASN A 73 2.42 4.21 3.27
N SER A 74 2.99 4.75 2.20
CA SER A 74 3.16 4.04 0.93
C SER A 74 4.53 3.37 0.79
N SER A 75 4.59 2.25 0.05
CA SER A 75 5.83 1.50 -0.16
C SER A 75 6.90 2.31 -0.88
N GLY A 76 6.56 3.00 -1.98
CA GLY A 76 7.51 3.83 -2.72
C GLY A 76 8.11 4.95 -1.86
N ALA A 77 7.27 5.69 -1.12
CA ALA A 77 7.76 6.73 -0.20
C ALA A 77 8.62 6.15 0.92
N SER A 78 8.24 4.96 1.46
CA SER A 78 9.04 4.30 2.50
C SER A 78 10.38 3.79 1.99
N LEU A 79 10.47 3.34 0.74
CA LEU A 79 11.74 2.99 0.09
C LEU A 79 12.65 4.21 -0.08
N ALA A 80 12.08 5.35 -0.49
CA ALA A 80 12.81 6.61 -0.57
C ALA A 80 13.31 7.07 0.81
N LEU A 81 12.46 6.97 1.84
CA LEU A 81 12.82 7.26 3.23
C LEU A 81 13.93 6.32 3.72
N ALA A 82 13.79 5.00 3.49
CA ALA A 82 14.76 3.99 3.90
C ALA A 82 16.17 4.32 3.38
N SER A 83 16.29 4.72 2.11
CA SER A 83 17.58 5.08 1.52
C SER A 83 18.26 6.21 2.28
N VAL A 84 17.51 7.24 2.70
CA VAL A 84 18.04 8.36 3.50
C VAL A 84 18.38 7.90 4.92
N CYS A 85 17.50 7.13 5.54
CA CYS A 85 17.71 6.67 6.92
C CYS A 85 18.92 5.74 7.07
N GLU A 86 19.17 4.85 6.10
CA GLU A 86 20.38 4.03 6.05
C GLU A 86 21.65 4.90 5.88
N GLU A 87 21.61 5.93 5.00
CA GLU A 87 22.75 6.85 4.79
C GLU A 87 23.10 7.64 6.05
N TYR A 88 22.07 8.20 6.70
CA TYR A 88 22.26 9.07 7.88
C TYR A 88 22.29 8.31 9.21
N LYS A 89 22.01 7.01 9.20
CA LYS A 89 21.91 6.15 10.40
C LYS A 89 20.89 6.67 11.41
N VAL A 90 19.75 7.09 10.90
CA VAL A 90 18.60 7.55 11.70
C VAL A 90 17.50 6.50 11.60
N PRO A 91 17.02 5.94 12.72
CA PRO A 91 15.96 4.93 12.68
C PRO A 91 14.69 5.46 12.05
N SER A 92 14.06 4.64 11.20
CA SER A 92 12.72 4.91 10.66
C SER A 92 11.77 3.75 10.92
N VAL A 93 10.49 4.07 11.11
CA VAL A 93 9.43 3.08 11.28
C VAL A 93 8.33 3.35 10.27
N ALA A 94 8.22 2.48 9.26
CA ALA A 94 7.14 2.53 8.29
C ALA A 94 5.82 2.07 8.94
N THR A 95 4.74 2.81 8.70
CA THR A 95 3.43 2.60 9.33
C THR A 95 2.59 1.58 8.58
N CYS A 96 2.46 1.72 7.25
CA CYS A 96 1.59 0.89 6.42
C CYS A 96 2.27 0.34 5.16
N ALA A 97 3.56 0.62 4.94
CA ALA A 97 4.28 0.19 3.75
C ALA A 97 4.59 -1.32 3.80
N THR A 98 3.91 -2.09 2.98
CA THR A 98 3.90 -3.56 3.02
C THR A 98 4.99 -4.22 2.16
N ASN A 99 5.57 -3.51 1.17
CA ASN A 99 6.60 -4.08 0.30
C ASN A 99 7.82 -4.58 1.09
N SER A 100 8.27 -5.80 0.84
CA SER A 100 9.39 -6.42 1.56
C SER A 100 10.67 -5.58 1.49
N LYS A 101 10.93 -4.93 0.36
CA LYS A 101 12.12 -4.09 0.15
C LYS A 101 12.22 -2.88 1.08
N VAL A 102 11.14 -2.53 1.77
CA VAL A 102 11.18 -1.45 2.80
C VAL A 102 12.15 -1.82 3.93
N THR A 103 12.18 -3.08 4.34
CA THR A 103 13.04 -3.56 5.44
C THR A 103 14.17 -4.49 4.98
N GLU A 104 14.23 -4.80 3.67
CA GLU A 104 15.27 -5.60 3.05
C GLU A 104 15.88 -4.83 1.87
N ASP A 105 17.14 -5.07 1.57
CA ASP A 105 17.79 -4.55 0.36
C ASP A 105 17.51 -5.46 -0.86
N ASP A 106 18.00 -5.07 -2.03
CA ASP A 106 17.83 -5.84 -3.26
C ASP A 106 18.55 -7.21 -3.24
N ASN A 107 19.44 -7.45 -2.27
CA ASN A 107 20.13 -8.72 -2.05
C ASN A 107 19.46 -9.57 -0.96
N GLY A 108 18.36 -9.10 -0.37
CA GLY A 108 17.64 -9.76 0.72
C GLY A 108 18.29 -9.59 2.10
N ASN A 109 19.22 -8.64 2.26
CA ASN A 109 19.77 -8.33 3.57
C ASN A 109 18.83 -7.38 4.31
N VAL A 110 18.65 -7.63 5.60
CA VAL A 110 17.84 -6.76 6.46
C VAL A 110 18.51 -5.39 6.60
N ARG A 111 17.72 -4.32 6.41
CA ARG A 111 18.17 -2.93 6.63
C ARG A 111 18.40 -2.69 8.12
N GLU A 112 19.44 -1.94 8.45
CA GLU A 112 19.83 -1.70 9.86
C GLU A 112 19.01 -0.60 10.51
N TRP A 113 18.52 0.37 9.72
CA TRP A 113 17.89 1.60 10.22
C TRP A 113 16.44 1.76 9.82
N THR A 114 15.87 0.76 9.17
CA THR A 114 14.49 0.81 8.70
C THR A 114 13.66 -0.35 9.23
N PHE A 115 12.60 -0.02 9.93
CA PHE A 115 11.68 -0.94 10.58
C PHE A 115 10.26 -0.75 10.04
N ARG A 116 9.37 -1.71 10.34
CA ARG A 116 7.97 -1.68 9.95
C ARG A 116 7.10 -2.27 11.05
N VAL A 117 5.85 -1.77 11.17
CA VAL A 117 4.85 -2.29 12.13
C VAL A 117 3.66 -2.96 11.46
N CYS A 118 3.51 -2.87 10.14
CA CYS A 118 2.47 -3.58 9.39
C CYS A 118 2.97 -4.93 8.85
N LEU A 119 2.05 -5.74 8.31
CA LEU A 119 2.37 -6.97 7.61
C LEU A 119 3.11 -6.67 6.29
N ALA A 120 3.88 -7.63 5.81
CA ALA A 120 4.55 -7.53 4.52
C ALA A 120 3.71 -8.16 3.40
N ASP A 121 3.91 -7.69 2.13
CA ASP A 121 3.24 -8.21 0.93
C ASP A 121 3.20 -9.74 0.85
N PRO A 122 4.29 -10.49 1.19
CA PRO A 122 4.22 -11.96 1.18
C PRO A 122 3.14 -12.51 2.10
N ALA A 123 2.91 -11.91 3.27
CA ALA A 123 1.85 -12.37 4.17
C ALA A 123 0.45 -12.11 3.57
N LEU A 124 0.20 -10.89 3.07
CA LEU A 124 -1.08 -10.50 2.51
C LEU A 124 -1.38 -11.20 1.19
N GLY A 125 -0.43 -11.19 0.26
CA GLY A 125 -0.56 -11.85 -1.05
C GLY A 125 -0.76 -13.36 -0.92
N ASN A 126 0.00 -14.01 -0.03
CA ASN A 126 -0.11 -15.45 0.21
C ASN A 126 -1.48 -15.83 0.83
N VAL A 127 -1.96 -15.05 1.79
CA VAL A 127 -3.27 -15.31 2.42
C VAL A 127 -4.39 -15.19 1.38
N MET A 128 -4.40 -14.12 0.59
CA MET A 128 -5.43 -13.95 -0.45
C MET A 128 -5.35 -15.03 -1.54
N ALA A 129 -4.14 -15.39 -1.98
CA ALA A 129 -3.96 -16.44 -2.98
C ALA A 129 -4.44 -17.80 -2.49
N LYS A 130 -4.13 -18.17 -1.25
CA LYS A 130 -4.62 -19.40 -0.62
C LYS A 130 -6.12 -19.38 -0.45
N TYR A 131 -6.68 -18.29 0.05
CA TYR A 131 -8.12 -18.15 0.20
C TYR A 131 -8.86 -18.29 -1.13
N ALA A 132 -8.36 -17.63 -2.18
CA ALA A 132 -8.89 -17.74 -3.53
C ALA A 132 -8.87 -19.19 -4.05
N TYR A 133 -7.75 -19.90 -3.85
CA TYR A 133 -7.57 -21.26 -4.35
C TYR A 133 -8.29 -22.31 -3.51
N ASP A 134 -8.10 -22.29 -2.17
CA ASP A 134 -8.56 -23.34 -1.26
C ASP A 134 -10.04 -23.17 -0.87
N GLU A 135 -10.44 -21.93 -0.53
CA GLU A 135 -11.78 -21.66 0.01
C GLU A 135 -12.80 -21.28 -1.08
N LEU A 136 -12.39 -20.42 -2.03
CA LEU A 136 -13.28 -20.01 -3.11
C LEU A 136 -13.24 -20.96 -4.32
N GLY A 137 -12.29 -21.89 -4.37
CA GLY A 137 -12.16 -22.86 -5.45
C GLY A 137 -11.75 -22.25 -6.79
N LEU A 138 -11.22 -21.04 -6.81
CA LEU A 138 -10.83 -20.34 -8.03
C LEU A 138 -9.56 -20.96 -8.63
N ARG A 139 -9.46 -20.96 -9.94
CA ARG A 139 -8.33 -21.56 -10.67
C ARG A 139 -7.70 -20.61 -11.69
N ARG A 140 -8.42 -19.59 -12.11
CA ARG A 140 -8.04 -18.67 -13.18
C ARG A 140 -8.21 -17.23 -12.73
N ILE A 141 -7.11 -16.51 -12.53
CA ILE A 141 -7.13 -15.12 -12.04
C ILE A 141 -6.55 -14.19 -13.10
N GLY A 142 -7.27 -13.09 -13.37
CA GLY A 142 -6.74 -11.93 -14.07
C GLY A 142 -6.23 -10.90 -13.05
N ILE A 143 -5.19 -10.15 -13.41
CA ILE A 143 -4.63 -9.10 -12.55
C ILE A 143 -4.64 -7.77 -13.27
N LEU A 144 -5.11 -6.71 -12.61
CA LEU A 144 -4.93 -5.34 -13.06
C LEU A 144 -4.09 -4.59 -12.02
N LYS A 145 -2.84 -4.21 -12.36
CA LYS A 145 -1.90 -3.59 -11.43
C LYS A 145 -1.40 -2.24 -11.88
N GLU A 146 -1.09 -1.38 -10.92
CA GLU A 146 -0.42 -0.11 -11.16
C GLU A 146 1.09 -0.33 -11.30
N ILE A 147 1.65 -0.04 -12.50
CA ILE A 147 3.07 -0.29 -12.76
C ILE A 147 4.01 0.71 -12.12
N SER A 148 3.51 1.88 -11.72
CA SER A 148 4.28 2.92 -11.03
C SER A 148 4.31 2.75 -9.51
N SER A 149 3.57 1.77 -8.97
CA SER A 149 3.45 1.52 -7.53
C SER A 149 4.26 0.30 -7.09
N ASP A 150 5.29 0.52 -6.28
CA ASP A 150 6.07 -0.57 -5.65
C ASP A 150 5.18 -1.51 -4.82
N TYR A 151 4.10 -0.98 -4.22
CA TYR A 151 3.10 -1.76 -3.52
C TYR A 151 2.32 -2.68 -4.47
N SER A 152 1.69 -2.10 -5.49
CA SER A 152 0.84 -2.85 -6.43
C SER A 152 1.61 -3.95 -7.17
N VAL A 153 2.86 -3.64 -7.56
CA VAL A 153 3.76 -4.62 -8.19
C VAL A 153 4.13 -5.72 -7.19
N GLY A 154 4.62 -5.36 -6.00
CA GLY A 154 5.09 -6.33 -5.01
C GLY A 154 4.02 -7.31 -4.57
N ILE A 155 2.82 -6.83 -4.24
CA ILE A 155 1.74 -7.71 -3.79
C ILE A 155 1.16 -8.55 -4.93
N SER A 156 1.15 -8.03 -6.17
CA SER A 156 0.76 -8.80 -7.36
C SER A 156 1.70 -9.98 -7.61
N ASP A 157 2.99 -9.75 -7.48
CA ASP A 157 4.01 -10.78 -7.68
C ASP A 157 3.88 -11.88 -6.60
N ASN A 158 3.76 -11.49 -5.32
CA ASN A 158 3.56 -12.46 -4.22
C ASN A 158 2.27 -13.26 -4.35
N PHE A 159 1.16 -12.62 -4.74
CA PHE A 159 -0.10 -13.30 -5.04
C PHE A 159 0.08 -14.30 -6.17
N SER A 160 0.69 -13.88 -7.29
CA SER A 160 0.89 -14.71 -8.49
C SER A 160 1.74 -15.93 -8.19
N ASP A 161 2.87 -15.74 -7.50
CA ASP A 161 3.79 -16.82 -7.14
C ASP A 161 3.10 -17.86 -6.26
N THR A 162 2.35 -17.41 -5.27
CA THR A 162 1.63 -18.33 -4.38
C THR A 162 0.50 -19.03 -5.11
N PHE A 163 -0.33 -18.31 -5.86
CA PHE A 163 -1.49 -18.88 -6.57
C PHE A 163 -1.04 -19.92 -7.59
N THR A 164 0.03 -19.63 -8.34
CA THR A 164 0.56 -20.58 -9.33
C THR A 164 1.24 -21.79 -8.67
N SER A 165 1.90 -21.61 -7.53
CA SER A 165 2.48 -22.72 -6.76
C SER A 165 1.44 -23.71 -6.24
N LEU A 166 0.20 -23.24 -6.00
CA LEU A 166 -0.95 -24.08 -5.62
C LEU A 166 -1.59 -24.79 -6.82
N GLY A 167 -1.20 -24.45 -8.05
CA GLY A 167 -1.76 -25.03 -9.28
C GLY A 167 -2.80 -24.12 -9.97
N GLY A 168 -2.94 -22.89 -9.54
CA GLY A 168 -3.75 -21.87 -10.22
C GLY A 168 -3.06 -21.30 -11.44
N GLU A 169 -3.81 -20.60 -12.29
CA GLU A 169 -3.33 -19.95 -13.51
C GLU A 169 -3.57 -18.44 -13.43
N ILE A 170 -2.53 -17.63 -13.68
CA ILE A 170 -2.69 -16.20 -13.95
C ILE A 170 -2.92 -16.06 -15.45
N VAL A 171 -4.18 -15.85 -15.84
CA VAL A 171 -4.62 -15.86 -17.23
C VAL A 171 -4.30 -14.58 -18.00
N GLY A 172 -4.02 -13.51 -17.27
CA GLY A 172 -3.62 -12.24 -17.87
C GLY A 172 -3.22 -11.22 -16.80
N VAL A 173 -2.31 -10.35 -17.17
CA VAL A 173 -1.89 -9.21 -16.35
C VAL A 173 -1.99 -7.98 -17.23
N GLU A 174 -2.84 -7.04 -16.82
CA GLU A 174 -2.96 -5.72 -17.42
C GLU A 174 -2.42 -4.67 -16.47
N SER A 175 -2.09 -3.52 -17.02
CA SER A 175 -1.43 -2.46 -16.27
C SER A 175 -2.10 -1.11 -16.49
N TYR A 176 -1.97 -0.25 -15.48
CA TYR A 176 -2.34 1.15 -15.53
C TYR A 176 -1.29 2.01 -14.80
N THR A 177 -1.41 3.32 -14.89
CA THR A 177 -0.58 4.31 -14.17
C THR A 177 -1.44 5.13 -13.22
N ALA A 178 -0.84 5.60 -12.12
CA ALA A 178 -1.53 6.45 -11.15
C ALA A 178 -2.24 7.62 -11.85
N GLY A 179 -3.51 7.84 -11.48
CA GLY A 179 -4.34 8.89 -12.05
C GLY A 179 -5.10 8.51 -13.32
N ASP A 180 -4.95 7.29 -13.82
CA ASP A 180 -5.82 6.78 -14.89
C ASP A 180 -7.28 6.71 -14.39
N VAL A 181 -8.21 7.09 -15.27
CA VAL A 181 -9.65 7.14 -14.96
C VAL A 181 -10.50 6.26 -15.87
N ASP A 182 -9.91 5.65 -16.87
CA ASP A 182 -10.58 4.73 -17.81
C ASP A 182 -9.85 3.40 -17.88
N PHE A 183 -10.50 2.37 -17.38
CA PHE A 183 -9.99 1.00 -17.26
C PHE A 183 -10.69 0.01 -18.21
N ARG A 184 -11.59 0.49 -19.09
CA ARG A 184 -12.43 -0.36 -19.94
C ARG A 184 -11.62 -1.25 -20.87
N ALA A 185 -10.51 -0.73 -21.40
CA ALA A 185 -9.64 -1.48 -22.30
C ALA A 185 -8.99 -2.67 -21.58
N GLN A 186 -8.40 -2.42 -20.39
CA GLN A 186 -7.76 -3.42 -19.57
C GLN A 186 -8.79 -4.47 -19.05
N MET A 187 -9.94 -3.99 -18.55
CA MET A 187 -11.02 -4.87 -18.10
C MET A 187 -11.53 -5.77 -19.23
N THR A 188 -11.74 -5.23 -20.43
CA THR A 188 -12.14 -6.00 -21.61
C THR A 188 -11.09 -7.05 -21.97
N ALA A 189 -9.80 -6.69 -21.95
CA ALA A 189 -8.70 -7.61 -22.26
C ALA A 189 -8.64 -8.77 -21.24
N LEU A 190 -8.84 -8.48 -19.96
CA LEU A 190 -8.90 -9.50 -18.90
C LEU A 190 -10.14 -10.38 -19.03
N HIS A 191 -11.32 -9.80 -19.25
CA HIS A 191 -12.58 -10.54 -19.43
C HIS A 191 -12.50 -11.56 -20.58
N GLN A 192 -11.88 -11.19 -21.71
CA GLN A 192 -11.66 -12.10 -22.85
C GLN A 192 -10.82 -13.33 -22.51
N LYS A 193 -10.06 -13.30 -21.41
CA LYS A 193 -9.30 -14.47 -20.91
C LYS A 193 -10.14 -15.42 -20.06
N THR A 194 -11.41 -15.08 -19.81
CA THR A 194 -12.35 -15.87 -19.00
C THR A 194 -11.79 -16.22 -17.62
N PRO A 195 -11.40 -15.23 -16.81
CA PRO A 195 -10.97 -15.48 -15.44
C PRO A 195 -12.16 -15.84 -14.55
N ASP A 196 -11.91 -16.60 -13.47
CA ASP A 196 -12.89 -16.82 -12.41
C ASP A 196 -13.04 -15.57 -11.53
N ALA A 197 -11.96 -14.80 -11.39
CA ALA A 197 -11.92 -13.56 -10.62
C ALA A 197 -10.81 -12.64 -11.12
N LEU A 198 -10.89 -11.36 -10.71
CA LEU A 198 -9.82 -10.37 -10.91
C LEU A 198 -9.20 -9.98 -9.58
N PHE A 199 -7.88 -10.03 -9.50
CA PHE A 199 -7.10 -9.46 -8.39
C PHE A 199 -6.72 -8.02 -8.74
N LEU A 200 -7.16 -7.07 -7.89
CA LEU A 200 -7.09 -5.63 -8.15
C LEU A 200 -6.32 -4.91 -7.03
N PRO A 201 -4.97 -4.98 -7.00
CA PRO A 201 -4.15 -4.28 -6.02
C PRO A 201 -4.02 -2.79 -6.36
N MET A 202 -5.11 -2.06 -6.19
CA MET A 202 -5.27 -0.65 -6.53
C MET A 202 -5.92 0.12 -5.39
N THR A 203 -5.71 1.44 -5.36
CA THR A 203 -6.29 2.29 -4.33
C THR A 203 -7.80 2.38 -4.46
N TYR A 204 -8.48 2.79 -3.39
CA TYR A 204 -9.95 2.78 -3.35
C TYR A 204 -10.61 3.62 -4.46
N LYS A 205 -9.97 4.70 -4.93
CA LYS A 205 -10.55 5.56 -5.99
C LYS A 205 -10.49 4.89 -7.35
N GLU A 206 -9.31 4.41 -7.74
CA GLU A 206 -9.14 3.67 -9.00
C GLU A 206 -9.96 2.37 -8.96
N LEU A 207 -9.98 1.69 -7.80
CA LEU A 207 -10.80 0.51 -7.60
C LEU A 207 -12.28 0.78 -7.88
N ALA A 208 -12.83 1.86 -7.32
CA ALA A 208 -14.23 2.22 -7.54
C ALA A 208 -14.51 2.45 -9.03
N LEU A 209 -13.64 3.20 -9.72
CA LEU A 209 -13.78 3.45 -11.15
C LEU A 209 -13.68 2.15 -11.97
N ALA A 210 -12.68 1.33 -11.67
CA ALA A 210 -12.43 0.08 -12.39
C ALA A 210 -13.60 -0.91 -12.22
N THR A 211 -14.11 -1.07 -11.00
CA THR A 211 -15.21 -1.99 -10.70
C THR A 211 -16.54 -1.54 -11.30
N VAL A 212 -16.85 -0.23 -11.25
CA VAL A 212 -18.05 0.32 -11.90
C VAL A 212 -17.97 0.11 -13.41
N GLN A 213 -16.83 0.44 -14.04
CA GLN A 213 -16.65 0.26 -15.48
C GLN A 213 -16.70 -1.23 -15.90
N ALA A 214 -16.17 -2.14 -15.07
CA ALA A 214 -16.29 -3.56 -15.33
C ALA A 214 -17.76 -4.01 -15.35
N ARG A 215 -18.57 -3.58 -14.36
CA ARG A 215 -20.01 -3.89 -14.32
C ARG A 215 -20.78 -3.26 -15.49
N ASP A 216 -20.42 -2.05 -15.91
CA ASP A 216 -20.99 -1.40 -17.10
C ASP A 216 -20.70 -2.17 -18.41
N LEU A 217 -19.58 -2.90 -18.45
CA LEU A 217 -19.22 -3.80 -19.54
C LEU A 217 -19.93 -5.16 -19.47
N GLY A 218 -20.78 -5.40 -18.43
CA GLY A 218 -21.47 -6.66 -18.21
C GLY A 218 -20.62 -7.77 -17.60
N MET A 219 -19.50 -7.41 -16.98
CA MET A 219 -18.61 -8.36 -16.31
C MET A 219 -19.19 -8.74 -14.94
N ASP A 220 -19.30 -10.04 -14.69
CA ASP A 220 -19.80 -10.61 -13.43
C ASP A 220 -18.68 -11.24 -12.58
N GLU A 221 -17.43 -11.16 -13.02
CA GLU A 221 -16.28 -11.72 -12.33
C GLU A 221 -16.19 -11.20 -10.89
N LEU A 222 -15.74 -12.09 -10.00
CA LEU A 222 -15.45 -11.79 -8.62
C LEU A 222 -14.24 -10.85 -8.54
N PHE A 223 -14.25 -9.87 -7.63
CA PHE A 223 -13.10 -9.05 -7.36
C PHE A 223 -12.42 -9.47 -6.06
N LEU A 224 -11.10 -9.55 -6.10
CA LEU A 224 -10.23 -9.86 -4.98
C LEU A 224 -9.27 -8.70 -4.77
N GLY A 225 -9.00 -8.35 -3.52
CA GLY A 225 -8.11 -7.24 -3.21
C GLY A 225 -7.28 -7.40 -1.95
N PRO A 226 -6.25 -6.57 -1.84
CA PRO A 226 -5.44 -6.43 -0.65
C PRO A 226 -5.99 -5.34 0.30
N ASP A 227 -5.23 -5.07 1.35
CA ASP A 227 -5.54 -4.16 2.45
C ASP A 227 -5.84 -2.69 2.05
N CYS A 228 -5.30 -2.23 0.93
CA CYS A 228 -5.53 -0.86 0.44
C CYS A 228 -6.99 -0.56 0.04
N TRP A 229 -7.85 -1.58 0.02
CA TRP A 229 -9.28 -1.41 -0.21
C TRP A 229 -10.02 -0.84 0.99
N MET A 230 -9.41 -0.90 2.18
CA MET A 230 -10.05 -0.43 3.42
C MET A 230 -10.13 1.10 3.47
N ALA A 231 -11.19 1.64 2.86
CA ALA A 231 -11.56 3.04 2.93
C ALA A 231 -13.10 3.15 2.99
N GLU A 232 -13.62 3.97 3.90
CA GLU A 232 -15.09 4.15 4.04
C GLU A 232 -15.73 4.62 2.74
N ASP A 233 -15.06 5.51 2.01
CA ASP A 233 -15.53 6.09 0.76
C ASP A 233 -15.76 5.08 -0.37
N ILE A 234 -15.20 3.87 -0.28
CA ILE A 234 -15.33 2.86 -1.34
C ILE A 234 -16.79 2.49 -1.62
N PHE A 235 -17.61 2.41 -0.57
CA PHE A 235 -19.01 2.05 -0.70
C PHE A 235 -19.85 3.15 -1.38
N ASP A 236 -19.51 4.41 -1.12
CA ASP A 236 -20.17 5.56 -1.76
C ASP A 236 -19.74 5.69 -3.22
N LEU A 237 -18.48 5.40 -3.54
CA LEU A 237 -17.92 5.55 -4.89
C LEU A 237 -18.27 4.37 -5.81
N ALA A 238 -18.13 3.14 -5.32
CA ALA A 238 -18.36 1.92 -6.09
C ALA A 238 -19.81 1.42 -6.03
N GLY A 239 -20.57 1.78 -4.98
CA GLY A 239 -21.92 1.31 -4.79
C GLY A 239 -22.04 -0.21 -4.83
N SER A 240 -23.00 -0.72 -5.62
CA SER A 240 -23.20 -2.16 -5.79
C SER A 240 -22.14 -2.85 -6.64
N ALA A 241 -21.29 -2.12 -7.35
CA ALA A 241 -20.29 -2.72 -8.24
C ALA A 241 -19.26 -3.59 -7.50
N ILE A 242 -18.98 -3.26 -6.23
CA ILE A 242 -18.04 -4.01 -5.38
C ILE A 242 -18.70 -5.11 -4.53
N THR A 243 -20.02 -5.27 -4.63
CA THR A 243 -20.76 -6.27 -3.83
C THR A 243 -20.26 -7.68 -4.14
N GLY A 244 -20.06 -8.48 -3.08
CA GLY A 244 -19.57 -9.86 -3.21
C GLY A 244 -18.07 -10.01 -3.38
N SER A 245 -17.33 -8.90 -3.37
CA SER A 245 -15.86 -8.92 -3.44
C SER A 245 -15.23 -9.31 -2.09
N TYR A 246 -13.98 -9.78 -2.14
CA TYR A 246 -13.21 -10.17 -0.96
C TYR A 246 -11.89 -9.41 -0.94
N PHE A 247 -11.45 -9.03 0.25
CA PHE A 247 -10.13 -8.45 0.43
C PHE A 247 -9.50 -8.91 1.75
N VAL A 248 -8.17 -8.87 1.83
CA VAL A 248 -7.41 -9.19 3.03
C VAL A 248 -7.00 -7.89 3.73
N CYS A 249 -7.07 -7.87 5.06
CA CYS A 249 -6.62 -6.74 5.89
C CYS A 249 -5.97 -7.21 7.20
#